data_835e0d1fd2378c2b34ebfa9480f00818
#
_entry.id   835e0d1fd2378c2b34ebfa9480f00818
#
_cell.length_a   1.000
_cell.length_b   1.000
_cell.length_c   1.000
_cell.angle_alpha   90.00
_cell.angle_beta   90.00
_cell.angle_gamma   90.00
#
_symmetry.space_group_name_H-M   'P 1'
#
loop_
_entity.id
_entity.type
_entity.pdbx_description
1 polymer ?
#
loop_
_entity_poly.entity_id
_entity_poly.type
_entity_poly.pdbx_seq_one_letter_code
_entity_poly.pdbx_strand_id
1 'polypeptide(L)'
;LFSFESHFAHYSPGDFYKRHYDAFRGEANRVLSVVVYLNHAWQPTDGGELVLYLDDKDQEGVKVTPSFGTVVAFLSEEFPHEVLPAMRDRYSIAGWYRVNTSTADKVDPPR
;
A
#
# COMPACT_ATOMS: atom_id res chain seq x y z
N LEU A 1 6.86 10.26 -13.61
CA LEU A 1 7.38 9.57 -12.43
C LEU A 1 8.88 9.63 -12.43
N PHE A 2 9.48 10.13 -11.39
CA PHE A 2 10.91 10.33 -11.40
C PHE A 2 11.69 9.49 -10.44
N SER A 3 11.08 8.93 -9.45
CA SER A 3 11.83 8.12 -8.51
C SER A 3 10.92 7.08 -7.88
N PHE A 4 11.53 6.06 -7.35
CA PHE A 4 10.81 4.98 -6.69
C PHE A 4 11.54 4.66 -5.39
N GLU A 5 10.80 4.53 -4.31
CA GLU A 5 11.39 4.08 -3.06
C GLU A 5 10.62 2.87 -2.59
N SER A 6 11.29 1.95 -1.96
CA SER A 6 10.63 0.76 -1.47
C SER A 6 11.30 0.26 -0.20
N HIS A 7 10.60 -0.56 0.53
CA HIS A 7 11.15 -1.20 1.71
C HIS A 7 10.45 -2.53 1.94
N PHE A 8 11.10 -3.38 2.72
CA PHE A 8 10.47 -4.60 3.15
C PHE A 8 9.53 -4.27 4.29
N ALA A 9 8.39 -4.94 4.30
CA ALA A 9 7.42 -4.79 5.37
C ALA A 9 7.16 -6.15 5.98
N HIS A 10 7.12 -6.19 7.30
CA HIS A 10 6.86 -7.41 8.04
C HIS A 10 5.77 -7.14 9.06
N TYR A 11 4.70 -7.92 8.98
CA TYR A 11 3.65 -7.89 9.99
C TYR A 11 3.77 -9.18 10.77
N SER A 12 3.88 -9.06 12.08
CA SER A 12 3.89 -10.22 12.97
C SER A 12 2.46 -10.65 13.26
N PRO A 13 2.23 -11.85 13.77
CA PRO A 13 0.87 -12.27 14.08
C PRO A 13 0.15 -11.24 14.95
N GLY A 14 -1.03 -10.85 14.51
CA GLY A 14 -1.84 -9.84 15.18
C GLY A 14 -1.68 -8.44 14.65
N ASP A 15 -0.62 -8.18 13.90
CA ASP A 15 -0.41 -6.85 13.36
C ASP A 15 -1.40 -6.51 12.26
N PHE A 16 -1.73 -5.25 12.14
CA PHE A 16 -2.67 -4.76 11.15
C PHE A 16 -2.35 -3.29 10.87
N TYR A 17 -3.01 -2.72 9.86
CA TYR A 17 -2.84 -1.31 9.57
C TYR A 17 -4.22 -0.74 9.27
N LYS A 18 -4.58 0.29 10.01
CA LYS A 18 -5.92 0.88 9.87
C LYS A 18 -6.09 1.52 8.51
N ARG A 19 -7.32 1.65 8.09
CA ARG A 19 -7.69 2.28 6.83
C ARG A 19 -7.04 3.65 6.72
N HIS A 20 -6.37 3.89 5.61
CA HIS A 20 -5.62 5.12 5.38
C HIS A 20 -5.37 5.33 3.89
N TYR A 21 -4.90 6.51 3.52
CA TYR A 21 -4.38 6.78 2.19
C TYR A 21 -2.85 6.77 2.28
N ASP A 22 -2.19 6.41 1.20
CA ASP A 22 -0.72 6.46 1.16
C ASP A 22 -0.22 7.89 0.98
N ALA A 23 -1.05 8.77 0.46
CA ALA A 23 -0.66 10.15 0.28
C ALA A 23 -1.88 11.03 0.47
N PHE A 24 -1.68 12.19 1.11
CA PHE A 24 -2.77 13.12 1.22
C PHE A 24 -2.74 14.01 0.00
N ARG A 25 -3.92 14.35 -0.47
CA ARG A 25 -4.01 15.22 -1.61
C ARG A 25 -3.24 16.49 -1.32
N GLY A 26 -2.35 16.82 -2.20
CA GLY A 26 -1.60 18.06 -2.09
C GLY A 26 -0.45 18.04 -1.11
N GLU A 27 -0.16 16.93 -0.50
CA GLU A 27 0.87 16.91 0.51
C GLU A 27 2.05 16.04 0.20
N ALA A 28 1.98 15.14 -0.73
CA ALA A 28 3.11 14.28 -1.00
C ALA A 28 3.21 14.12 -2.48
N ASN A 29 4.36 13.71 -2.93
CA ASN A 29 4.55 13.49 -4.35
C ASN A 29 4.46 12.03 -4.72
N ARG A 30 3.88 11.20 -3.90
CA ARG A 30 3.63 9.81 -4.23
C ARG A 30 2.46 9.72 -5.18
N VAL A 31 2.64 9.02 -6.27
CA VAL A 31 1.61 8.89 -7.27
C VAL A 31 1.10 7.47 -7.37
N LEU A 32 1.99 6.51 -7.37
CA LEU A 32 1.61 5.13 -7.54
C LEU A 32 2.16 4.30 -6.41
N SER A 33 1.30 3.55 -5.76
CA SER A 33 1.67 2.63 -4.70
C SER A 33 1.75 1.24 -5.28
N VAL A 34 2.79 0.48 -4.94
CA VAL A 34 2.99 -0.86 -5.45
C VAL A 34 3.36 -1.77 -4.29
N VAL A 35 2.73 -2.92 -4.21
CA VAL A 35 3.04 -3.89 -3.17
C VAL A 35 3.24 -5.25 -3.84
N VAL A 36 4.31 -5.92 -3.44
CA VAL A 36 4.61 -7.27 -3.93
C VAL A 36 4.62 -8.19 -2.72
N TYR A 37 3.84 -9.25 -2.77
CA TYR A 37 3.72 -10.16 -1.63
C TYR A 37 4.65 -11.35 -1.74
N LEU A 38 5.18 -11.76 -0.59
CA LEU A 38 6.24 -12.77 -0.55
C LEU A 38 5.88 -13.94 0.37
N ASN A 39 4.62 -14.31 0.43
CA ASN A 39 4.16 -15.33 1.40
C ASN A 39 3.71 -16.60 0.71
N HIS A 40 4.43 -17.70 0.96
CA HIS A 40 4.06 -18.98 0.38
C HIS A 40 2.88 -19.60 1.12
N ALA A 41 2.05 -20.30 0.38
CA ALA A 41 0.98 -21.12 0.95
C ALA A 41 0.09 -20.35 1.91
N TRP A 42 -0.28 -19.15 1.55
CA TRP A 42 -1.15 -18.32 2.38
C TRP A 42 -2.56 -18.85 2.34
N GLN A 43 -3.13 -19.11 3.51
CA GLN A 43 -4.46 -19.70 3.62
C GLN A 43 -5.47 -18.65 4.00
N PRO A 44 -6.76 -18.85 3.68
CA PRO A 44 -7.78 -17.87 4.07
C PRO A 44 -7.80 -17.60 5.56
N THR A 45 -7.47 -18.59 6.38
CA THR A 45 -7.47 -18.39 7.82
C THR A 45 -6.27 -17.62 8.31
N ASP A 46 -5.30 -17.33 7.44
CA ASP A 46 -4.13 -16.55 7.85
C ASP A 46 -4.42 -15.06 7.89
N GLY A 47 -5.54 -14.62 7.38
CA GLY A 47 -5.91 -13.20 7.44
C GLY A 47 -4.97 -12.32 6.64
N GLY A 48 -4.72 -11.14 7.14
CA GLY A 48 -3.71 -10.26 6.56
C GLY A 48 -4.00 -9.71 5.18
N GLU A 49 -5.25 -9.76 4.72
CA GLU A 49 -5.59 -9.26 3.40
C GLU A 49 -5.43 -7.75 3.32
N LEU A 50 -5.02 -7.29 2.18
CA LEU A 50 -5.10 -5.87 1.87
C LEU A 50 -6.51 -5.60 1.37
N VAL A 51 -7.17 -4.61 1.92
CA VAL A 51 -8.50 -4.23 1.45
C VAL A 51 -8.39 -2.86 0.79
N LEU A 52 -8.74 -2.78 -0.48
CA LEU A 52 -8.73 -1.54 -1.22
C LEU A 52 -10.14 -1.04 -1.37
N TYR A 53 -10.37 0.22 -1.04
CA TYR A 53 -11.69 0.83 -1.12
C TYR A 53 -11.72 1.83 -2.28
N LEU A 54 -12.89 1.97 -2.91
CA LEU A 54 -13.02 2.91 -4.01
C LEU A 54 -12.95 4.36 -3.54
N ASP A 55 -13.51 4.64 -2.38
CA ASP A 55 -13.52 5.99 -1.83
C ASP A 55 -13.86 5.91 -0.35
N ASP A 56 -14.04 7.06 0.27
CA ASP A 56 -14.30 7.11 1.70
C ASP A 56 -15.61 6.48 2.09
N LYS A 57 -16.55 6.35 1.17
CA LYS A 57 -17.85 5.80 1.50
C LYS A 57 -17.95 4.32 1.27
N ASP A 58 -17.01 3.75 0.56
CA ASP A 58 -17.03 2.33 0.27
C ASP A 58 -16.83 1.54 1.56
N GLN A 59 -17.75 0.66 1.88
CA GLN A 59 -17.67 -0.15 3.09
C GLN A 59 -17.26 -1.58 2.81
N GLU A 60 -17.22 -1.95 1.55
CA GLU A 60 -16.88 -3.32 1.23
C GLU A 60 -15.47 -3.52 0.79
N GLY A 61 -15.04 -2.75 -0.15
CA GLY A 61 -13.69 -2.85 -0.67
C GLY A 61 -13.45 -4.11 -1.48
N VAL A 62 -12.21 -4.26 -1.90
CA VAL A 62 -11.75 -5.46 -2.61
C VAL A 62 -10.62 -6.03 -1.79
N LYS A 63 -10.72 -7.30 -1.43
CA LYS A 63 -9.69 -7.95 -0.63
C LYS A 63 -8.68 -8.64 -1.51
N VAL A 64 -7.43 -8.45 -1.19
CA VAL A 64 -6.34 -9.09 -1.93
C VAL A 64 -5.58 -9.97 -0.95
N THR A 65 -5.51 -11.24 -1.27
CA THR A 65 -4.74 -12.19 -0.46
C THR A 65 -3.26 -11.95 -0.69
N PRO A 66 -2.45 -11.88 0.36
CA PRO A 66 -1.03 -11.57 0.21
C PRO A 66 -0.18 -12.77 -0.21
N SER A 67 -0.59 -13.46 -1.25
CA SER A 67 0.07 -14.66 -1.73
C SER A 67 1.32 -14.34 -2.52
N PHE A 68 2.30 -15.21 -2.43
CA PHE A 68 3.59 -15.02 -3.09
C PHE A 68 3.40 -14.70 -4.58
N GLY A 69 4.04 -13.65 -5.01
CA GLY A 69 4.00 -13.26 -6.42
C GLY A 69 2.85 -12.35 -6.80
N THR A 70 1.92 -12.11 -5.89
CA THR A 70 0.83 -11.17 -6.18
C THR A 70 1.38 -9.75 -6.11
N VAL A 71 1.05 -8.95 -7.10
CA VAL A 71 1.46 -7.54 -7.16
C VAL A 71 0.20 -6.70 -7.24
N VAL A 72 0.14 -5.66 -6.41
CA VAL A 72 -0.97 -4.73 -6.41
C VAL A 72 -0.41 -3.34 -6.70
N ALA A 73 -1.06 -2.61 -7.57
CA ALA A 73 -0.65 -1.23 -7.86
C ALA A 73 -1.89 -0.36 -7.87
N PHE A 74 -1.81 0.79 -7.25
CA PHE A 74 -2.95 1.70 -7.19
C PHE A 74 -2.47 3.14 -7.01
N LEU A 75 -3.32 4.07 -7.39
CA LEU A 75 -2.98 5.48 -7.25
C LEU A 75 -2.98 5.86 -5.78
N SER A 76 -1.90 6.46 -5.34
CA SER A 76 -1.65 6.66 -3.91
C SER A 76 -2.67 7.55 -3.22
N GLU A 77 -3.20 8.53 -3.93
CA GLU A 77 -4.15 9.47 -3.34
C GLU A 77 -5.60 9.07 -3.50
N GLU A 78 -5.88 8.06 -4.31
CA GLU A 78 -7.25 7.80 -4.69
C GLU A 78 -7.94 6.71 -3.90
N PHE A 79 -7.19 5.78 -3.36
CA PHE A 79 -7.80 4.59 -2.80
C PHE A 79 -7.41 4.39 -1.34
N PRO A 80 -8.34 4.58 -0.43
CA PRO A 80 -8.06 4.23 0.96
C PRO A 80 -7.92 2.71 1.07
N HIS A 81 -7.10 2.26 1.96
CA HIS A 81 -6.87 0.83 2.11
C HIS A 81 -6.47 0.49 3.52
N GLU A 82 -6.58 -0.76 3.87
CA GLU A 82 -6.17 -1.24 5.18
C GLU A 82 -5.59 -2.64 5.05
N VAL A 83 -4.87 -3.05 6.07
CA VAL A 83 -4.36 -4.41 6.16
C VAL A 83 -5.05 -5.05 7.35
N LEU A 84 -5.78 -6.13 7.11
CA LEU A 84 -6.49 -6.83 8.18
C LEU A 84 -5.48 -7.59 9.03
N PRO A 85 -5.84 -7.89 10.27
CA PRO A 85 -4.91 -8.58 11.16
C PRO A 85 -4.40 -9.88 10.55
N ALA A 86 -3.10 -10.06 10.60
CA ALA A 86 -2.47 -11.28 10.10
C ALA A 86 -2.37 -12.29 11.23
N MET A 87 -2.57 -13.56 10.90
CA MET A 87 -2.48 -14.60 11.90
C MET A 87 -1.15 -15.31 11.83
N ARG A 88 -0.27 -14.92 10.94
CA ARG A 88 1.09 -15.44 10.86
C ARG A 88 1.98 -14.33 10.33
N ASP A 89 3.27 -14.52 10.31
CA ASP A 89 4.18 -13.53 9.76
C ASP A 89 3.84 -13.27 8.30
N ARG A 90 3.76 -12.00 7.92
CA ARG A 90 3.35 -11.57 6.61
C ARG A 90 4.40 -10.63 6.05
N TYR A 91 4.92 -10.97 4.90
CA TYR A 91 6.03 -10.23 4.30
C TYR A 91 5.62 -9.63 2.97
N SER A 92 6.10 -8.44 2.71
CA SER A 92 5.88 -7.79 1.42
C SER A 92 6.98 -6.79 1.13
N ILE A 93 7.03 -6.34 -0.11
CA ILE A 93 7.83 -5.19 -0.48
C ILE A 93 6.83 -4.12 -0.86
N ALA A 94 6.88 -3.00 -0.19
CA ALA A 94 5.97 -1.89 -0.45
C ALA A 94 6.78 -0.72 -1.00
N GLY A 95 6.25 -0.05 -1.99
CA GLY A 95 6.98 1.06 -2.58
C GLY A 95 6.07 2.06 -3.25
N TRP A 96 6.66 3.18 -3.61
CA TRP A 96 5.91 4.27 -4.22
C TRP A 96 6.75 4.89 -5.33
N TYR A 97 6.08 5.14 -6.47
CA TYR A 97 6.64 6.00 -7.50
C TYR A 97 6.24 7.43 -7.18
N ARG A 98 7.21 8.33 -7.23
CA ARG A 98 6.98 9.72 -6.95
C ARG A 98 7.08 10.53 -8.22
N VAL A 99 6.53 11.75 -8.21
CA VAL A 99 6.68 12.57 -9.30
C VAL A 99 7.81 13.31 -8.99
N ASN A 100 8.34 14.14 -9.37
CA ASN A 100 9.41 14.85 -9.18
C ASN A 100 9.79 15.15 -7.94
N THR A 101 10.88 15.13 -7.68
CA THR A 101 11.28 15.42 -6.55
C THR A 101 11.78 16.58 -6.45
N SER A 102 11.61 17.24 -7.02
CA SER A 102 12.05 18.31 -6.85
C SER A 102 13.05 18.80 -6.92
N THR A 103 13.34 18.87 -7.32
CA THR A 103 14.31 19.34 -7.61
C THR A 103 14.32 20.39 -6.98
N ALA A 104 14.78 20.44 -6.36
CA ALA A 104 15.10 21.39 -5.82
C ALA A 104 14.43 22.44 -5.80
N ASP A 105 14.76 23.04 -6.30
CA ASP A 105 14.25 24.20 -6.38
C ASP A 105 12.97 24.01 -6.55
N LYS A 106 12.65 23.11 -6.73
CA LYS A 106 11.57 23.04 -7.01
C LYS A 106 10.99 22.23 -6.21
N VAL A 107 10.84 22.37 -5.47
CA VAL A 107 10.17 21.85 -4.71
C VAL A 107 8.99 21.45 -5.27
N ASP A 108 8.42 20.43 -4.99
CA ASP A 108 7.22 20.10 -5.49
C ASP A 108 6.26 21.09 -5.07
N PRO A 109 5.50 21.56 -5.93
CA PRO A 109 4.53 22.51 -5.56
C PRO A 109 3.57 21.83 -4.67
N PRO A 110 3.04 22.53 -3.83
CA PRO A 110 2.08 21.99 -3.01
C PRO A 110 0.98 21.56 -3.86
N ARG A 111 0.52 20.47 -3.78
CA ARG A 111 -0.47 20.04 -4.62
C ARG A 111 -1.77 19.96 -3.99
#